data_cbeecc73277d79b6edb5f58dca04eb9c
#
_entry.id   cbeecc73277d79b6edb5f58dca04eb9c
#
_cell.length_a   1.000
_cell.length_b   1.000
_cell.length_c   1.000
_cell.angle_alpha   90.00
_cell.angle_beta   90.00
_cell.angle_gamma   90.00
#
_symmetry.space_group_name_H-M   'P 1'
#
loop_
_entity.id
_entity.type
_entity.pdbx_description
1 polymer ?
#
loop_
_entity_poly.entity_id
_entity_poly.type
_entity_poly.pdbx_seq_one_letter_code
_entity_poly.pdbx_strand_id
1 'polypeptide(L)'
;MHGLRKSLKRYGVHLAAIIVLVVVSLGVAGYILSNQRLYLPAWVPVVGTDFYVVNAQFSSAQAVTPGQGQTVNIAGVSVGEIGNVTLKNGAANVQLKIRRSHAPIYKDATMLLRPRTPLSDMYIDMKPGSPKAGAIK
;
A
#
# COMPACT_ATOMS: atom_id res chain seq x y z
N MET A 1 18.22 -42.35 25.28
CA MET A 1 16.98 -42.16 24.48
C MET A 1 15.66 -42.41 25.25
N HIS A 2 15.67 -43.05 26.41
CA HIS A 2 14.44 -43.33 27.18
C HIS A 2 13.84 -42.11 27.93
N GLY A 3 14.63 -41.09 28.26
CA GLY A 3 14.17 -39.90 28.97
C GLY A 3 13.28 -38.95 28.14
N LEU A 4 13.61 -38.80 26.87
CA LEU A 4 12.90 -37.90 25.95
C LEU A 4 11.44 -38.33 25.69
N ARG A 5 11.20 -39.65 25.60
CA ARG A 5 9.83 -40.18 25.38
C ARG A 5 8.90 -39.99 26.61
N LYS A 6 9.43 -40.07 27.83
CA LYS A 6 8.65 -39.81 29.06
C LYS A 6 8.33 -38.31 29.21
N SER A 7 9.27 -37.43 28.90
CA SER A 7 9.05 -35.97 28.91
C SER A 7 8.02 -35.55 27.86
N LEU A 8 8.09 -36.10 26.65
CA LEU A 8 7.12 -35.80 25.58
C LEU A 8 5.66 -36.20 25.97
N LYS A 9 5.48 -37.33 26.66
CA LYS A 9 4.12 -37.72 27.15
C LYS A 9 3.58 -36.79 28.24
N ARG A 10 4.45 -36.27 29.12
CA ARG A 10 4.05 -35.38 30.22
C ARG A 10 3.75 -33.97 29.77
N TYR A 11 4.44 -33.50 28.73
CA TYR A 11 4.26 -32.14 28.17
C TYR A 11 3.53 -32.13 26.84
N GLY A 12 3.09 -33.27 26.34
CA GLY A 12 2.47 -33.41 25.02
C GLY A 12 1.24 -32.55 24.85
N VAL A 13 0.41 -32.43 25.92
CA VAL A 13 -0.79 -31.56 25.88
C VAL A 13 -0.39 -30.09 25.78
N HIS A 14 0.63 -29.66 26.51
CA HIS A 14 1.11 -28.27 26.45
C HIS A 14 1.79 -27.98 25.11
N LEU A 15 2.53 -28.94 24.57
CA LEU A 15 3.14 -28.82 23.24
C LEU A 15 2.08 -28.73 22.14
N ALA A 16 1.04 -29.57 22.23
CA ALA A 16 -0.09 -29.53 21.32
C ALA A 16 -0.84 -28.19 21.39
N ALA A 17 -1.06 -27.67 22.60
CA ALA A 17 -1.69 -26.37 22.80
C ALA A 17 -0.87 -25.23 22.17
N ILE A 18 0.47 -25.25 22.31
CA ILE A 18 1.36 -24.25 21.70
C ILE A 18 1.29 -24.35 20.17
N ILE A 19 1.31 -25.56 19.61
CA ILE A 19 1.23 -25.77 18.15
C ILE A 19 -0.11 -25.24 17.62
N VAL A 20 -1.22 -25.54 18.27
CA VAL A 20 -2.54 -25.03 17.90
C VAL A 20 -2.58 -23.51 17.94
N LEU A 21 -2.01 -22.90 18.99
CA LEU A 21 -1.95 -21.46 19.14
C LEU A 21 -1.12 -20.80 18.01
N VAL A 22 0.02 -21.39 17.66
CA VAL A 22 0.85 -20.93 16.56
C VAL A 22 0.12 -21.03 15.22
N VAL A 23 -0.56 -22.15 14.95
CA VAL A 23 -1.33 -22.34 13.72
C VAL A 23 -2.47 -21.34 13.61
N VAL A 24 -3.22 -21.12 14.70
CA VAL A 24 -4.30 -20.12 14.75
C VAL A 24 -3.72 -18.71 14.53
N SER A 25 -2.61 -18.38 15.18
CA SER A 25 -1.97 -17.06 15.03
C SER A 25 -1.50 -16.82 13.59
N LEU A 26 -0.90 -17.82 12.95
CA LEU A 26 -0.49 -17.74 11.55
C LEU A 26 -1.70 -17.61 10.61
N GLY A 27 -2.77 -18.32 10.90
CA GLY A 27 -4.04 -18.24 10.15
C GLY A 27 -4.65 -16.83 10.23
N VAL A 28 -4.73 -16.27 11.44
CA VAL A 28 -5.23 -14.90 11.66
C VAL A 28 -4.32 -13.87 11.01
N ALA A 29 -3.01 -14.00 11.16
CA ALA A 29 -2.05 -13.11 10.51
C ALA A 29 -2.17 -13.16 8.98
N GLY A 30 -2.28 -14.36 8.41
CA GLY A 30 -2.50 -14.54 6.97
C GLY A 30 -3.82 -13.93 6.50
N TYR A 31 -4.89 -14.09 7.25
CA TYR A 31 -6.19 -13.48 6.95
C TYR A 31 -6.11 -11.94 6.98
N ILE A 32 -5.48 -11.37 8.01
CA ILE A 32 -5.28 -9.93 8.12
C ILE A 32 -4.45 -9.41 6.94
N LEU A 33 -3.31 -10.06 6.62
CA LEU A 33 -2.46 -9.69 5.50
C LEU A 33 -3.18 -9.77 4.15
N SER A 34 -4.01 -10.78 3.93
CA SER A 34 -4.76 -10.93 2.68
C SER A 34 -5.88 -9.89 2.53
N ASN A 35 -6.43 -9.43 3.65
CA ASN A 35 -7.56 -8.49 3.65
C ASN A 35 -7.11 -7.02 3.81
N GLN A 36 -5.89 -6.77 4.27
CA GLN A 36 -5.29 -5.45 4.26
C GLN A 36 -4.64 -5.19 2.91
N ARG A 37 -4.78 -3.96 2.39
CA ARG A 37 -4.10 -3.50 1.18
C ARG A 37 -2.62 -3.22 1.46
N LEU A 38 -1.91 -4.24 1.96
CA LEU A 38 -0.47 -4.18 2.17
C LEU A 38 0.20 -4.34 0.80
N TYR A 39 0.70 -3.24 0.26
CA TYR A 39 1.53 -3.26 -0.93
C TYR A 39 2.95 -3.67 -0.52
N LEU A 40 3.26 -4.94 -0.71
CA LEU A 40 4.61 -5.44 -0.49
C LEU A 40 5.53 -4.99 -1.63
N PRO A 41 6.82 -4.72 -1.34
CA PRO A 41 7.79 -4.37 -2.37
C PRO A 41 7.89 -5.42 -3.48
N ALA A 42 8.21 -4.99 -4.70
CA ALA A 42 8.28 -5.86 -5.89
C ALA A 42 9.29 -7.03 -5.77
N TRP A 43 10.26 -6.92 -4.85
CA TRP A 43 11.23 -8.00 -4.60
C TRP A 43 10.65 -9.20 -3.82
N VAL A 44 9.45 -9.03 -3.21
CA VAL A 44 8.79 -10.15 -2.52
C VAL A 44 8.14 -11.03 -3.57
N PRO A 45 8.60 -12.29 -3.75
CA PRO A 45 8.07 -13.17 -4.79
C PRO A 45 6.58 -13.44 -4.54
N VAL A 46 5.81 -13.51 -5.63
CA VAL A 46 4.37 -13.84 -5.68
C VAL A 46 3.41 -12.72 -5.22
N VAL A 47 3.78 -11.88 -4.25
CA VAL A 47 2.89 -10.88 -3.64
C VAL A 47 3.42 -9.45 -3.73
N GLY A 48 4.63 -9.22 -4.25
CA GLY A 48 5.19 -7.90 -4.49
C GLY A 48 4.40 -7.13 -5.54
N THR A 49 4.08 -5.87 -5.27
CA THR A 49 3.37 -5.00 -6.21
C THR A 49 4.36 -4.13 -6.95
N ASP A 50 4.32 -4.18 -8.28
CA ASP A 50 5.12 -3.30 -9.13
C ASP A 50 4.39 -1.97 -9.32
N PHE A 51 5.08 -0.88 -8.96
CA PHE A 51 4.54 0.48 -9.04
C PHE A 51 5.20 1.26 -10.16
N TYR A 52 4.37 2.02 -10.83
CA TYR A 52 4.76 3.10 -11.72
C TYR A 52 4.76 4.41 -10.92
N VAL A 53 5.90 5.07 -10.83
CA VAL A 53 6.09 6.26 -9.99
C VAL A 53 5.90 7.51 -10.82
N VAL A 54 5.00 8.38 -10.38
CA VAL A 54 4.74 9.70 -10.97
C VAL A 54 4.94 10.77 -9.91
N ASN A 55 5.60 11.86 -10.27
CA ASN A 55 5.75 13.02 -9.40
C ASN A 55 4.78 14.12 -9.85
N ALA A 56 3.96 14.60 -8.93
CA ALA A 56 3.00 15.68 -9.17
C ALA A 56 3.32 16.88 -8.28
N GLN A 57 3.23 18.08 -8.85
CA GLN A 57 3.39 19.32 -8.09
C GLN A 57 2.02 19.86 -7.70
N PHE A 58 1.89 20.20 -6.42
CA PHE A 58 0.73 20.86 -5.86
C PHE A 58 1.14 22.19 -5.22
N SER A 59 0.27 23.19 -5.32
CA SER A 59 0.47 24.46 -4.60
C SER A 59 0.45 24.28 -3.08
N SER A 60 -0.29 23.29 -2.60
CA SER A 60 -0.34 22.89 -1.20
C SER A 60 -0.58 21.39 -1.09
N ALA A 61 0.10 20.73 -0.17
CA ALA A 61 -0.11 19.33 0.21
C ALA A 61 -0.52 19.24 1.68
N GLN A 62 -1.30 20.19 2.17
CA GLN A 62 -1.79 20.18 3.54
C GLN A 62 -2.60 18.91 3.81
N ALA A 63 -2.37 18.31 4.97
CA ALA A 63 -2.96 17.04 5.41
C ALA A 63 -2.59 15.82 4.53
N VAL A 64 -1.59 15.94 3.68
CA VAL A 64 -0.98 14.79 3.00
C VAL A 64 0.15 14.26 3.87
N THR A 65 -0.03 13.06 4.41
CA THR A 65 0.95 12.42 5.28
C THR A 65 1.47 11.14 4.62
N PRO A 66 2.75 11.10 4.23
CA PRO A 66 3.36 9.90 3.66
C PRO A 66 3.22 8.69 4.59
N GLY A 67 2.92 7.53 4.02
CA GLY A 67 2.84 6.27 4.77
C GLY A 67 1.52 6.00 5.49
N GLN A 68 0.54 6.89 5.42
CA GLN A 68 -0.79 6.68 6.00
C GLN A 68 -1.79 6.00 5.04
N GLY A 69 -1.33 5.47 3.92
CA GLY A 69 -2.18 4.76 2.98
C GLY A 69 -3.20 5.65 2.25
N GLN A 70 -2.95 6.96 2.18
CA GLN A 70 -3.77 7.86 1.41
C GLN A 70 -3.72 7.48 -0.06
N THR A 71 -4.90 7.37 -0.69
CA THR A 71 -5.04 6.77 -2.01
C THR A 71 -5.00 7.76 -3.15
N VAL A 72 -4.56 7.28 -4.31
CA VAL A 72 -4.77 7.93 -5.61
C VAL A 72 -5.90 7.19 -6.31
N ASN A 73 -6.92 7.94 -6.73
CA ASN A 73 -8.12 7.39 -7.33
C ASN A 73 -8.28 7.89 -8.77
N ILE A 74 -8.79 7.04 -9.66
CA ILE A 74 -9.28 7.41 -10.99
C ILE A 74 -10.75 7.02 -11.04
N ALA A 75 -11.62 7.97 -11.32
CA ALA A 75 -13.07 7.75 -11.35
C ALA A 75 -13.62 7.04 -10.09
N GLY A 76 -13.08 7.38 -8.92
CA GLY A 76 -13.47 6.78 -7.64
C GLY A 76 -12.80 5.45 -7.31
N VAL A 77 -12.08 4.83 -8.25
CA VAL A 77 -11.38 3.55 -8.02
C VAL A 77 -9.95 3.82 -7.57
N SER A 78 -9.52 3.18 -6.47
CA SER A 78 -8.15 3.29 -5.98
C SER A 78 -7.18 2.59 -6.93
N VAL A 79 -6.29 3.37 -7.54
CA VAL A 79 -5.28 2.88 -8.49
C VAL A 79 -3.87 2.91 -7.93
N GLY A 80 -3.67 3.58 -6.79
CA GLY A 80 -2.36 3.73 -6.18
C GLY A 80 -2.42 4.38 -4.81
N GLU A 81 -1.27 4.77 -4.33
CA GLU A 81 -1.08 5.42 -3.03
C GLU A 81 -0.13 6.61 -3.13
N ILE A 82 -0.23 7.51 -2.15
CA ILE A 82 0.72 8.61 -1.98
C ILE A 82 1.99 8.04 -1.33
N GLY A 83 3.11 8.25 -2.01
CA GLY A 83 4.43 7.87 -1.51
C GLY A 83 5.04 8.96 -0.63
N ASN A 84 6.05 9.64 -1.12
CA ASN A 84 6.77 10.69 -0.42
C ASN A 84 6.26 12.09 -0.80
N VAL A 85 6.40 13.05 0.12
CA VAL A 85 6.10 14.47 -0.12
C VAL A 85 7.34 15.29 0.20
N THR A 86 7.77 16.11 -0.75
CA THR A 86 8.93 16.99 -0.60
C THR A 86 8.60 18.40 -1.03
N LEU A 87 9.21 19.39 -0.40
CA LEU A 87 9.10 20.78 -0.84
C LEU A 87 10.16 21.05 -1.90
N LYS A 88 9.75 21.55 -3.06
CA LYS A 88 10.66 21.93 -4.14
C LYS A 88 10.18 23.23 -4.78
N ASN A 89 11.04 24.25 -4.80
CA ASN A 89 10.75 25.56 -5.40
C ASN A 89 9.44 26.19 -4.89
N GLY A 90 9.15 26.08 -3.60
CA GLY A 90 7.92 26.61 -3.00
C GLY A 90 6.65 25.85 -3.29
N ALA A 91 6.73 24.72 -3.99
CA ALA A 91 5.61 23.82 -4.27
C ALA A 91 5.80 22.45 -3.62
N ALA A 92 4.72 21.80 -3.25
CA ALA A 92 4.74 20.44 -2.74
C ALA A 92 4.89 19.46 -3.92
N ASN A 93 5.99 18.72 -3.93
CA ASN A 93 6.21 17.65 -4.89
C ASN A 93 5.80 16.33 -4.24
N VAL A 94 4.71 15.76 -4.72
CA VAL A 94 4.10 14.54 -4.17
C VAL A 94 4.43 13.38 -5.10
N GLN A 95 5.05 12.36 -4.56
CA GLN A 95 5.33 11.11 -5.26
C GLN A 95 4.11 10.21 -5.20
N LEU A 96 3.62 9.78 -6.34
CA LEU A 96 2.48 8.90 -6.50
C LEU A 96 2.97 7.53 -6.96
N LYS A 97 2.59 6.49 -6.24
CA LYS A 97 2.86 5.10 -6.59
C LYS A 97 1.61 4.52 -7.21
N ILE A 98 1.57 4.43 -8.51
CA ILE A 98 0.42 3.89 -9.28
C ILE A 98 0.70 2.43 -9.59
N ARG A 99 -0.28 1.55 -9.40
CA ARG A 99 -0.13 0.15 -9.83
C ARG A 99 0.08 0.10 -11.34
N ARG A 100 1.06 -0.66 -11.77
CA ARG A 100 1.43 -0.76 -13.20
C ARG A 100 0.28 -1.21 -14.09
N SER A 101 -0.70 -1.93 -13.56
CA SER A 101 -1.93 -2.30 -14.28
C SER A 101 -2.79 -1.10 -14.71
N HIS A 102 -2.56 0.08 -14.11
CA HIS A 102 -3.27 1.32 -14.42
C HIS A 102 -2.37 2.37 -15.11
N ALA A 103 -1.16 1.99 -15.50
CA ALA A 103 -0.28 2.78 -16.33
C ALA A 103 -0.70 2.64 -17.84
N PRO A 104 -0.32 3.58 -18.71
CA PRO A 104 0.45 4.79 -18.42
C PRO A 104 -0.43 5.98 -17.99
N ILE A 105 0.21 6.94 -17.31
CA ILE A 105 -0.33 8.27 -17.06
C ILE A 105 0.25 9.22 -18.10
N TYR A 106 -0.55 10.14 -18.60
CA TYR A 106 -0.16 11.04 -19.68
C TYR A 106 0.22 12.43 -19.17
N LYS A 107 0.94 13.20 -20.00
CA LYS A 107 1.48 14.52 -19.61
C LYS A 107 0.39 15.56 -19.36
N ASP A 108 -0.80 15.38 -19.92
CA ASP A 108 -1.98 16.21 -19.70
C ASP A 108 -2.85 15.72 -18.51
N ALA A 109 -2.34 14.78 -17.71
CA ALA A 109 -3.03 14.33 -16.51
C ALA A 109 -3.29 15.48 -15.55
N THR A 110 -4.47 15.51 -14.98
CA THR A 110 -4.84 16.48 -13.94
C THR A 110 -5.09 15.76 -12.63
N MET A 111 -4.68 16.40 -11.54
CA MET A 111 -4.75 15.84 -10.19
C MET A 111 -5.30 16.86 -9.24
N LEU A 112 -6.26 16.44 -8.43
CA LEU A 112 -6.90 17.28 -7.44
C LEU A 112 -6.86 16.61 -6.06
N LEU A 113 -6.35 17.31 -5.08
CA LEU A 113 -6.35 16.86 -3.70
C LEU A 113 -7.75 17.14 -3.09
N ARG A 114 -8.41 16.08 -2.62
CA ARG A 114 -9.77 16.15 -2.07
C ARG A 114 -9.85 15.54 -0.68
N PRO A 115 -10.66 16.12 0.24
CA PRO A 115 -10.96 15.48 1.50
C PRO A 115 -11.91 14.30 1.27
N ARG A 116 -11.63 13.18 1.92
CA ARG A 116 -12.52 12.01 1.98
C ARG A 116 -13.50 12.13 3.13
N THR A 117 -13.05 12.71 4.23
CA THR A 117 -13.81 12.90 5.45
C THR A 117 -13.61 14.32 6.00
N PRO A 118 -14.53 14.82 6.85
CA PRO A 118 -14.35 16.10 7.54
C PRO A 118 -13.09 16.14 8.44
N LEU A 119 -12.52 14.99 8.78
CA LEU A 119 -11.32 14.84 9.62
C LEU A 119 -10.01 14.98 8.84
N SER A 120 -10.06 15.57 7.63
CA SER A 120 -8.87 15.83 6.79
C SER A 120 -8.14 14.58 6.29
N ASP A 121 -8.84 13.44 6.18
CA ASP A 121 -8.33 12.31 5.41
C ASP A 121 -8.39 12.68 3.92
N MET A 122 -7.23 12.83 3.29
CA MET A 122 -7.11 13.33 1.92
C MET A 122 -6.87 12.17 0.95
N TYR A 123 -7.36 12.34 -0.27
CA TYR A 123 -7.01 11.47 -1.40
C TYR A 123 -6.74 12.32 -2.65
N ILE A 124 -6.04 11.77 -3.61
CA ILE A 124 -5.82 12.41 -4.90
C ILE A 124 -6.82 11.84 -5.90
N ASP A 125 -7.65 12.71 -6.46
CA ASP A 125 -8.52 12.41 -7.60
C ASP A 125 -7.75 12.74 -8.87
N MET A 126 -7.47 11.72 -9.69
CA MET A 126 -6.63 11.83 -10.88
C MET A 126 -7.43 11.54 -12.15
N LYS A 127 -7.27 12.39 -13.14
CA LYS A 127 -7.64 12.10 -14.52
C LYS A 127 -6.36 11.74 -15.26
N PRO A 128 -6.24 10.55 -15.85
CA PRO A 128 -4.97 10.05 -16.39
C PRO A 128 -4.48 10.78 -17.64
N GLY A 129 -5.32 11.64 -18.23
CA GLY A 129 -5.01 12.34 -19.47
C GLY A 129 -5.34 11.54 -20.73
N SER A 130 -4.76 11.95 -21.86
CA SER A 130 -5.01 11.34 -23.15
C SER A 130 -3.73 10.82 -23.82
N PRO A 131 -3.82 9.73 -24.60
CA PRO A 131 -2.68 9.19 -25.34
C PRO A 131 -1.97 10.19 -26.25
N LYS A 132 -2.71 11.20 -26.75
CA LYS A 132 -2.18 12.25 -27.63
C LYS A 132 -1.10 13.11 -26.97
N ALA A 133 -1.16 13.26 -25.64
CA ALA A 133 -0.20 14.07 -24.89
C ALA A 133 1.13 13.35 -24.61
N GLY A 134 1.20 12.06 -24.89
CA GLY A 134 2.36 11.21 -24.61
C GLY A 134 2.44 10.80 -23.13
N ALA A 135 2.92 9.59 -22.90
CA ALA A 135 3.05 9.03 -21.55
C ALA A 135 4.15 9.73 -20.73
N ILE A 136 3.93 9.84 -19.43
CA ILE A 136 4.98 10.18 -18.47
C ILE A 136 5.89 8.96 -18.35
N LYS A 137 7.21 9.16 -18.41
CA LYS A 137 8.21 8.09 -18.27
C LYS A 137 8.63 7.90 -16.83
#